data_a8b7f0a01260d02dfdb83965afd5e83c
#
_entry.id   a8b7f0a01260d02dfdb83965afd5e83c
#
_cell.length_a   1.000
_cell.length_b   1.000
_cell.length_c   1.000
_cell.angle_alpha   90.00
_cell.angle_beta   90.00
_cell.angle_gamma   90.00
#
_symmetry.space_group_name_H-M   'P 1'
#
loop_
_entity.id
_entity.type
_entity.pdbx_description
1 polymer ?
#
loop_
_entity_poly.entity_id
_entity_poly.type
_entity_poly.pdbx_seq_one_letter_code
_entity_poly.pdbx_strand_id
1 'polypeptide(L)'
;FYVAVRVWQSMARAEPIDVYPLLRPFAIGICILLFPTLVLGTLNNILSPIVQGTHKMLEGQTMDMEQYRIQKEELEKEAMLRNPETAYLVSDEEFDRQLDELGWSTIDTASRLGMYVEVGMYNLEKKIRDAFRSLLELIFAAASLLIDTVRTFFLVVLSILGPVAFAFSVWDGFQSTLGQWFTRYISVYLWLPVSDLFSTLLAKLQVLMLQNDIQELQNNPDYSIDNSNSVYIIFMLIGIIGYFTVPTVAGWIVQAGGAGNFSRNLNRTATKTGGLAAGAGGAVLGNIGGRLRGK
;
A
#
# COMPACT_ATOMS: atom_id res chain seq x y z
N PHE A 1 18.96 -37.34 3.52
CA PHE A 1 19.31 -37.83 2.17
C PHE A 1 20.40 -36.98 1.51
N TYR A 2 20.21 -35.63 1.37
CA TYR A 2 21.19 -34.71 0.75
C TYR A 2 22.60 -34.82 1.39
N VAL A 3 22.68 -34.79 2.74
CA VAL A 3 23.93 -34.92 3.49
C VAL A 3 24.61 -36.24 3.19
N ALA A 4 23.86 -37.34 3.18
CA ALA A 4 24.41 -38.69 2.91
C ALA A 4 24.99 -38.78 1.49
N VAL A 5 24.26 -38.26 0.49
CA VAL A 5 24.75 -38.22 -0.91
C VAL A 5 26.02 -37.38 -1.04
N ARG A 6 26.07 -36.21 -0.36
CA ARG A 6 27.23 -35.31 -0.43
C ARG A 6 28.48 -35.96 0.22
N VAL A 7 28.32 -36.55 1.40
CA VAL A 7 29.39 -37.29 2.09
C VAL A 7 29.89 -38.46 1.23
N TRP A 8 28.98 -39.22 0.63
CA TRP A 8 29.33 -40.33 -0.26
C TRP A 8 30.10 -39.83 -1.50
N GLN A 9 29.69 -38.74 -2.12
CA GLN A 9 30.39 -38.11 -3.26
C GLN A 9 31.82 -37.70 -2.88
N SER A 10 32.01 -37.06 -1.71
CA SER A 10 33.33 -36.65 -1.24
C SER A 10 34.24 -37.88 -0.99
N MET A 11 33.68 -38.94 -0.38
CA MET A 11 34.42 -40.20 -0.19
C MET A 11 34.77 -40.86 -1.53
N ALA A 12 33.84 -40.90 -2.50
CA ALA A 12 34.08 -41.47 -3.82
C ALA A 12 35.14 -40.73 -4.64
N ARG A 13 35.33 -39.44 -4.37
CA ARG A 13 36.34 -38.58 -5.01
C ARG A 13 37.65 -38.50 -4.24
N ALA A 14 37.75 -39.18 -3.09
CA ALA A 14 38.89 -39.08 -2.17
C ALA A 14 39.21 -37.61 -1.78
N GLU A 15 38.18 -36.74 -1.73
CA GLU A 15 38.30 -35.34 -1.31
C GLU A 15 38.05 -35.23 0.20
N PRO A 16 38.73 -34.31 0.92
CA PRO A 16 38.42 -34.07 2.33
C PRO A 16 36.96 -33.61 2.48
N ILE A 17 36.26 -34.17 3.50
CA ILE A 17 34.87 -33.82 3.77
C ILE A 17 34.83 -32.39 4.29
N ASP A 18 34.28 -31.48 3.47
CA ASP A 18 34.01 -30.11 3.88
C ASP A 18 32.71 -30.10 4.72
N VAL A 19 32.84 -29.77 6.01
CA VAL A 19 31.72 -29.76 6.97
C VAL A 19 30.81 -28.56 6.74
N TYR A 20 31.31 -27.45 6.17
CA TYR A 20 30.60 -26.21 6.01
C TYR A 20 29.35 -26.32 5.12
N PRO A 21 29.38 -26.97 3.95
CA PRO A 21 28.19 -27.22 3.14
C PRO A 21 27.16 -28.11 3.81
N LEU A 22 27.58 -28.95 4.79
CA LEU A 22 26.67 -29.84 5.50
C LEU A 22 25.88 -29.17 6.62
N LEU A 23 26.37 -28.02 7.14
CA LEU A 23 25.64 -27.23 8.15
C LEU A 23 24.39 -26.51 7.59
N ARG A 24 24.41 -26.19 6.31
CA ARG A 24 23.28 -25.49 5.66
C ARG A 24 21.98 -26.29 5.69
N PRO A 25 21.92 -27.55 5.28
CA PRO A 25 20.71 -28.37 5.39
C PRO A 25 20.18 -28.49 6.81
N PHE A 26 21.10 -28.57 7.80
CA PHE A 26 20.75 -28.63 9.21
C PHE A 26 20.09 -27.34 9.69
N ALA A 27 20.68 -26.18 9.37
CA ALA A 27 20.10 -24.87 9.70
C ALA A 27 18.72 -24.68 9.05
N ILE A 28 18.56 -25.02 7.77
CA ILE A 28 17.28 -24.98 7.07
C ILE A 28 16.26 -25.94 7.71
N GLY A 29 16.69 -27.13 8.15
CA GLY A 29 15.85 -28.10 8.87
C GLY A 29 15.26 -27.48 10.16
N ILE A 30 16.08 -26.80 10.95
CA ILE A 30 15.63 -26.10 12.16
C ILE A 30 14.63 -24.98 11.78
N CYS A 31 14.92 -24.20 10.74
CA CYS A 31 13.98 -23.18 10.25
C CYS A 31 12.63 -23.76 9.80
N ILE A 32 12.61 -24.95 9.22
CA ILE A 32 11.37 -25.66 8.84
C ILE A 32 10.61 -26.12 10.09
N LEU A 33 11.28 -26.71 11.06
CA LEU A 33 10.65 -27.19 12.31
C LEU A 33 10.05 -26.05 13.12
N LEU A 34 10.73 -24.92 13.18
CA LEU A 34 10.31 -23.73 13.92
C LEU A 34 9.75 -22.62 13.00
N PHE A 35 9.24 -23.00 11.82
CA PHE A 35 8.85 -22.06 10.77
C PHE A 35 7.88 -20.97 11.26
N PRO A 36 6.78 -21.28 11.99
CA PRO A 36 5.84 -20.27 12.43
C PRO A 36 6.46 -19.26 13.41
N THR A 37 7.29 -19.74 14.33
CA THR A 37 7.86 -18.92 15.42
C THR A 37 9.14 -18.21 14.98
N LEU A 38 10.07 -18.92 14.35
CA LEU A 38 11.37 -18.38 13.98
C LEU A 38 11.29 -17.54 12.71
N VAL A 39 10.66 -18.03 11.65
CA VAL A 39 10.65 -17.35 10.36
C VAL A 39 9.54 -16.31 10.31
N LEU A 40 8.28 -16.72 10.49
CA LEU A 40 7.14 -15.81 10.41
C LEU A 40 7.12 -14.84 11.59
N GLY A 41 7.42 -15.30 12.81
CA GLY A 41 7.47 -14.45 13.99
C GLY A 41 8.51 -13.34 13.86
N THR A 42 9.72 -13.67 13.40
CA THR A 42 10.77 -12.66 13.16
C THR A 42 10.38 -11.66 12.08
N LEU A 43 9.82 -12.12 10.95
CA LEU A 43 9.36 -11.23 9.89
C LEU A 43 8.25 -10.30 10.38
N ASN A 44 7.27 -10.83 11.10
CA ASN A 44 6.20 -10.02 11.66
C ASN A 44 6.72 -8.99 12.67
N ASN A 45 7.64 -9.35 13.54
CA ASN A 45 8.22 -8.42 14.52
C ASN A 45 9.00 -7.27 13.85
N ILE A 46 9.67 -7.54 12.73
CA ILE A 46 10.42 -6.52 11.98
C ILE A 46 9.48 -5.63 11.17
N LEU A 47 8.44 -6.18 10.57
CA LEU A 47 7.57 -5.46 9.63
C LEU A 47 6.35 -4.80 10.31
N SER A 48 5.88 -5.32 11.45
CA SER A 48 4.72 -4.79 12.18
C SER A 48 4.85 -3.30 12.56
N PRO A 49 6.00 -2.78 13.05
CA PRO A 49 6.13 -1.37 13.36
C PRO A 49 5.91 -0.45 12.15
N ILE A 50 6.27 -0.90 10.94
CA ILE A 50 6.06 -0.14 9.70
C ILE A 50 4.55 -0.04 9.44
N VAL A 51 3.82 -1.16 9.53
CA VAL A 51 2.36 -1.20 9.36
C VAL A 51 1.66 -0.29 10.38
N GLN A 52 2.04 -0.40 11.67
CA GLN A 52 1.43 0.42 12.73
C GLN A 52 1.71 1.91 12.53
N GLY A 53 2.93 2.25 12.08
CA GLY A 53 3.31 3.64 11.80
C GLY A 53 2.49 4.25 10.67
N THR A 54 2.37 3.55 9.55
CA THR A 54 1.59 4.03 8.40
C THR A 54 0.09 4.12 8.70
N HIS A 55 -0.44 3.16 9.44
CA HIS A 55 -1.85 3.17 9.85
C HIS A 55 -2.21 4.37 10.74
N LYS A 56 -1.37 4.69 11.73
CA LYS A 56 -1.54 5.89 12.56
C LYS A 56 -1.47 7.19 11.77
N MET A 57 -0.61 7.25 10.73
CA MET A 57 -0.56 8.41 9.84
C MET A 57 -1.86 8.59 9.06
N LEU A 58 -2.44 7.49 8.57
CA LEU A 58 -3.72 7.50 7.87
C LEU A 58 -4.85 7.95 8.79
N GLU A 59 -4.96 7.37 10.00
CA GLU A 59 -6.00 7.74 10.96
C GLU A 59 -5.97 9.25 11.28
N GLY A 60 -4.79 9.83 11.51
CA GLY A 60 -4.65 11.27 11.79
C GLY A 60 -5.14 12.13 10.62
N GLN A 61 -4.78 11.81 9.38
CA GLN A 61 -5.21 12.60 8.22
C GLN A 61 -6.71 12.44 7.91
N THR A 62 -7.29 11.27 8.17
CA THR A 62 -8.73 11.04 7.97
C THR A 62 -9.56 11.86 8.96
N MET A 63 -9.12 11.95 10.21
CA MET A 63 -9.77 12.80 11.22
C MET A 63 -9.71 14.29 10.85
N ASP A 64 -8.54 14.77 10.41
CA ASP A 64 -8.37 16.15 9.95
C ASP A 64 -9.31 16.47 8.78
N MET A 65 -9.38 15.58 7.79
CA MET A 65 -10.24 15.74 6.61
C MET A 65 -11.71 15.90 7.00
N GLU A 66 -12.20 15.08 7.92
CA GLU A 66 -13.61 15.14 8.37
C GLU A 66 -13.93 16.47 9.09
N GLN A 67 -13.01 16.95 9.93
CA GLN A 67 -13.18 18.26 10.59
C GLN A 67 -13.25 19.41 9.60
N TYR A 68 -12.36 19.46 8.62
CA TYR A 68 -12.38 20.51 7.59
C TYR A 68 -13.62 20.41 6.69
N ARG A 69 -14.12 19.21 6.42
CA ARG A 69 -15.35 19.00 5.67
C ARG A 69 -16.56 19.60 6.38
N ILE A 70 -16.72 19.33 7.67
CA ILE A 70 -17.80 19.87 8.49
C ILE A 70 -17.71 21.41 8.53
N GLN A 71 -16.51 21.93 8.77
CA GLN A 71 -16.29 23.40 8.79
C GLN A 71 -16.65 24.06 7.46
N LYS A 72 -16.27 23.43 6.35
CA LYS A 72 -16.62 23.93 5.01
C LYS A 72 -18.14 23.95 4.80
N GLU A 73 -18.84 22.86 5.13
CA GLU A 73 -20.31 22.77 4.98
C GLU A 73 -21.04 23.85 5.81
N GLU A 74 -20.55 24.14 7.01
CA GLU A 74 -21.10 25.24 7.84
C GLU A 74 -20.89 26.61 7.20
N LEU A 75 -19.68 26.89 6.71
CA LEU A 75 -19.36 28.16 6.06
C LEU A 75 -20.11 28.33 4.74
N GLU A 76 -20.28 27.28 3.95
CA GLU A 76 -21.10 27.27 2.73
C GLU A 76 -22.54 27.64 3.04
N LYS A 77 -23.15 27.03 4.04
CA LYS A 77 -24.51 27.34 4.46
C LYS A 77 -24.61 28.78 4.95
N GLU A 78 -23.64 29.27 5.72
CA GLU A 78 -23.60 30.64 6.20
C GLU A 78 -23.44 31.63 5.06
N ALA A 79 -22.58 31.37 4.08
CA ALA A 79 -22.42 32.21 2.88
C ALA A 79 -23.69 32.28 2.06
N MET A 80 -24.39 31.16 1.85
CA MET A 80 -25.67 31.14 1.14
C MET A 80 -26.77 31.90 1.88
N LEU A 81 -26.80 31.84 3.22
CA LEU A 81 -27.75 32.59 4.04
C LEU A 81 -27.52 34.10 4.00
N ARG A 82 -26.28 34.55 3.80
CA ARG A 82 -25.94 35.99 3.67
C ARG A 82 -26.39 36.60 2.33
N ASN A 83 -26.44 35.78 1.28
CA ASN A 83 -26.85 36.22 -0.04
C ASN A 83 -28.37 36.05 -0.21
N PRO A 84 -29.16 37.18 -0.37
CA PRO A 84 -30.60 37.08 -0.54
C PRO A 84 -31.07 36.24 -1.73
N GLU A 85 -30.21 36.11 -2.77
CA GLU A 85 -30.54 35.34 -3.97
C GLU A 85 -30.42 33.81 -3.75
N THR A 86 -29.74 33.37 -2.68
CA THR A 86 -29.51 31.94 -2.39
C THR A 86 -30.04 31.52 -1.02
N ALA A 87 -30.37 32.46 -0.14
CA ALA A 87 -30.80 32.19 1.22
C ALA A 87 -32.03 31.28 1.29
N TYR A 88 -32.99 31.47 0.40
CA TYR A 88 -34.22 30.67 0.32
C TYR A 88 -33.98 29.23 -0.16
N LEU A 89 -32.82 28.93 -0.74
CA LEU A 89 -32.45 27.57 -1.16
C LEU A 89 -32.04 26.66 0.03
N VAL A 90 -31.58 27.30 1.14
CA VAL A 90 -30.98 26.60 2.30
C VAL A 90 -31.69 26.85 3.61
N SER A 91 -32.68 27.74 3.63
CA SER A 91 -33.50 28.10 4.81
C SER A 91 -34.98 28.16 4.46
N ASP A 92 -35.76 27.33 5.17
CA ASP A 92 -37.23 27.33 5.03
C ASP A 92 -37.83 28.67 5.46
N GLU A 93 -37.25 29.33 6.49
CA GLU A 93 -37.70 30.63 6.99
C GLU A 93 -37.52 31.73 5.95
N GLU A 94 -36.38 31.75 5.25
CA GLU A 94 -36.11 32.70 4.19
C GLU A 94 -36.97 32.44 2.94
N PHE A 95 -37.20 31.15 2.67
CA PHE A 95 -38.11 30.75 1.59
C PHE A 95 -39.53 31.25 1.85
N ASP A 96 -40.08 31.02 3.03
CA ASP A 96 -41.41 31.46 3.43
C ASP A 96 -41.50 32.98 3.42
N ARG A 97 -40.48 33.72 3.92
CA ARG A 97 -40.45 35.16 3.92
C ARG A 97 -40.49 35.74 2.48
N GLN A 98 -39.66 35.23 1.59
CA GLN A 98 -39.66 35.70 0.19
C GLN A 98 -40.97 35.35 -0.52
N LEU A 99 -41.57 34.20 -0.17
CA LEU A 99 -42.86 33.80 -0.67
C LEU A 99 -44.00 34.77 -0.23
N ASP A 100 -43.93 35.24 1.01
CA ASP A 100 -44.90 36.20 1.57
C ASP A 100 -44.74 37.60 1.01
N GLU A 101 -43.51 37.99 0.65
CA GLU A 101 -43.23 39.27 -0.04
C GLU A 101 -43.81 39.33 -1.47
N LEU A 102 -43.98 38.15 -2.11
CA LEU A 102 -44.61 38.05 -3.43
C LEU A 102 -46.14 38.18 -3.31
N GLY A 103 -46.74 39.07 -4.10
CA GLY A 103 -48.18 39.24 -4.16
C GLY A 103 -48.94 38.04 -4.76
N TRP A 104 -50.23 38.25 -5.06
CA TRP A 104 -51.10 37.27 -5.69
C TRP A 104 -51.47 37.61 -7.13
N SER A 105 -50.68 38.45 -7.80
CA SER A 105 -50.88 38.74 -9.25
C SER A 105 -50.50 37.51 -10.09
N THR A 106 -50.92 37.53 -11.37
CA THR A 106 -50.59 36.40 -12.28
C THR A 106 -49.06 36.26 -12.49
N ILE A 107 -48.30 37.35 -12.40
CA ILE A 107 -46.84 37.37 -12.50
C ILE A 107 -46.24 36.83 -11.21
N ASP A 108 -46.77 37.23 -10.05
CA ASP A 108 -46.29 36.74 -8.74
C ASP A 108 -46.54 35.25 -8.56
N THR A 109 -47.66 34.72 -9.06
CA THR A 109 -47.97 33.30 -9.07
C THR A 109 -46.95 32.51 -9.91
N ALA A 110 -46.51 33.05 -11.04
CA ALA A 110 -45.45 32.43 -11.87
C ALA A 110 -44.10 32.45 -11.15
N SER A 111 -43.76 33.55 -10.46
CA SER A 111 -42.55 33.70 -9.65
C SER A 111 -42.52 32.71 -8.45
N ARG A 112 -43.64 32.59 -7.76
CA ARG A 112 -43.83 31.57 -6.67
C ARG A 112 -43.58 30.17 -7.18
N LEU A 113 -44.16 29.78 -8.32
CA LEU A 113 -43.90 28.47 -8.92
C LEU A 113 -42.46 28.31 -9.31
N GLY A 114 -41.82 29.35 -9.84
CA GLY A 114 -40.37 29.39 -10.16
C GLY A 114 -39.52 29.05 -8.92
N MET A 115 -39.77 29.72 -7.78
CA MET A 115 -39.04 29.46 -6.53
C MET A 115 -39.20 28.02 -6.04
N TYR A 116 -40.41 27.42 -6.07
CA TYR A 116 -40.60 26.00 -5.72
C TYR A 116 -39.82 25.07 -6.64
N VAL A 117 -39.78 25.36 -7.95
CA VAL A 117 -39.01 24.59 -8.92
C VAL A 117 -37.53 24.73 -8.65
N GLU A 118 -37.03 25.91 -8.35
CA GLU A 118 -35.62 26.19 -8.09
C GLU A 118 -35.13 25.49 -6.81
N VAL A 119 -35.85 25.60 -5.70
CA VAL A 119 -35.57 24.85 -4.47
C VAL A 119 -35.63 23.33 -4.72
N GLY A 120 -36.64 22.87 -5.48
CA GLY A 120 -36.77 21.47 -5.86
C GLY A 120 -35.56 20.97 -6.69
N MET A 121 -35.12 21.75 -7.66
CA MET A 121 -33.95 21.43 -8.49
C MET A 121 -32.65 21.48 -7.68
N TYR A 122 -32.44 22.48 -6.85
CA TYR A 122 -31.29 22.57 -5.95
C TYR A 122 -31.19 21.34 -5.03
N ASN A 123 -32.29 20.98 -4.37
CA ASN A 123 -32.34 19.81 -3.51
C ASN A 123 -32.12 18.50 -4.26
N LEU A 124 -32.61 18.39 -5.49
CA LEU A 124 -32.41 17.23 -6.34
C LEU A 124 -30.93 17.12 -6.76
N GLU A 125 -30.37 18.23 -7.22
CA GLU A 125 -28.96 18.31 -7.60
C GLU A 125 -28.02 17.98 -6.43
N LYS A 126 -28.29 18.53 -5.25
CA LYS A 126 -27.57 18.20 -4.01
C LYS A 126 -27.67 16.72 -3.69
N LYS A 127 -28.88 16.13 -3.72
CA LYS A 127 -29.06 14.69 -3.48
C LYS A 127 -28.34 13.80 -4.49
N ILE A 128 -28.35 14.17 -5.78
CA ILE A 128 -27.62 13.42 -6.82
C ILE A 128 -26.11 13.51 -6.59
N ARG A 129 -25.59 14.67 -6.25
CA ARG A 129 -24.18 14.92 -5.95
C ARG A 129 -23.73 14.11 -4.73
N ASP A 130 -24.51 14.14 -3.65
CA ASP A 130 -24.24 13.39 -2.43
C ASP A 130 -24.31 11.87 -2.65
N ALA A 131 -25.28 11.40 -3.44
CA ALA A 131 -25.40 9.99 -3.81
C ALA A 131 -24.20 9.54 -4.67
N PHE A 132 -23.77 10.35 -5.62
CA PHE A 132 -22.59 10.05 -6.45
C PHE A 132 -21.31 10.05 -5.63
N ARG A 133 -21.14 10.99 -4.72
CA ARG A 133 -20.03 11.03 -3.77
C ARG A 133 -20.01 9.78 -2.91
N SER A 134 -21.15 9.42 -2.28
CA SER A 134 -21.26 8.22 -1.45
C SER A 134 -20.95 6.93 -2.23
N LEU A 135 -21.35 6.88 -3.50
CA LEU A 135 -21.02 5.76 -4.38
C LEU A 135 -19.50 5.65 -4.61
N LEU A 136 -18.82 6.77 -4.88
CA LEU A 136 -17.37 6.79 -5.06
C LEU A 136 -16.63 6.41 -3.76
N GLU A 137 -17.08 6.92 -2.61
CA GLU A 137 -16.53 6.55 -1.30
C GLU A 137 -16.68 5.05 -1.04
N LEU A 138 -17.83 4.46 -1.38
CA LEU A 138 -18.07 3.02 -1.30
C LEU A 138 -17.12 2.23 -2.20
N ILE A 139 -16.93 2.65 -3.45
CA ILE A 139 -16.02 1.99 -4.40
C ILE A 139 -14.57 2.10 -3.92
N PHE A 140 -14.18 3.25 -3.37
CA PHE A 140 -12.85 3.47 -2.80
C PHE A 140 -12.61 2.54 -1.60
N ALA A 141 -13.56 2.46 -0.66
CA ALA A 141 -13.51 1.55 0.47
C ALA A 141 -13.46 0.07 0.02
N ALA A 142 -14.23 -0.28 -1.01
CA ALA A 142 -14.21 -1.63 -1.59
C ALA A 142 -12.86 -1.95 -2.24
N ALA A 143 -12.21 -1.00 -2.92
CA ALA A 143 -10.88 -1.19 -3.51
C ALA A 143 -9.82 -1.43 -2.43
N SER A 144 -9.86 -0.68 -1.32
CA SER A 144 -8.99 -0.88 -0.15
C SER A 144 -9.18 -2.27 0.45
N LEU A 145 -10.42 -2.64 0.75
CA LEU A 145 -10.76 -3.94 1.32
C LEU A 145 -10.34 -5.11 0.42
N LEU A 146 -10.47 -4.94 -0.90
CA LEU A 146 -10.05 -5.95 -1.87
C LEU A 146 -8.53 -6.19 -1.79
N ILE A 147 -7.72 -5.14 -1.74
CA ILE A 147 -6.25 -5.25 -1.61
C ILE A 147 -5.89 -5.95 -0.30
N ASP A 148 -6.52 -5.60 0.83
CA ASP A 148 -6.26 -6.22 2.12
C ASP A 148 -6.65 -7.71 2.15
N THR A 149 -7.77 -8.05 1.54
CA THR A 149 -8.24 -9.44 1.44
C THR A 149 -7.28 -10.28 0.58
N VAL A 150 -6.92 -9.79 -0.60
CA VAL A 150 -5.98 -10.47 -1.51
C VAL A 150 -4.60 -10.60 -0.88
N ARG A 151 -4.11 -9.56 -0.20
CA ARG A 151 -2.87 -9.58 0.58
C ARG A 151 -2.89 -10.69 1.62
N THR A 152 -3.95 -10.74 2.44
CA THR A 152 -4.10 -11.74 3.49
C THR A 152 -4.09 -13.16 2.91
N PHE A 153 -4.82 -13.38 1.82
CA PHE A 153 -4.83 -14.66 1.11
C PHE A 153 -3.41 -15.05 0.65
N PHE A 154 -2.68 -14.15 0.01
CA PHE A 154 -1.32 -14.43 -0.44
C PHE A 154 -0.35 -14.70 0.73
N LEU A 155 -0.45 -13.97 1.83
CA LEU A 155 0.38 -14.22 3.01
C LEU A 155 0.10 -15.60 3.62
N VAL A 156 -1.18 -16.02 3.69
CA VAL A 156 -1.55 -17.36 4.15
C VAL A 156 -0.96 -18.44 3.25
N VAL A 157 -1.13 -18.31 1.94
CA VAL A 157 -0.57 -19.26 0.96
C VAL A 157 0.94 -19.33 1.06
N LEU A 158 1.64 -18.19 1.13
CA LEU A 158 3.10 -18.13 1.29
C LEU A 158 3.56 -18.72 2.62
N SER A 159 2.78 -18.54 3.70
CA SER A 159 3.09 -19.12 5.00
C SER A 159 2.96 -20.65 5.00
N ILE A 160 1.94 -21.20 4.36
CA ILE A 160 1.73 -22.65 4.24
C ILE A 160 2.80 -23.29 3.34
N LEU A 161 3.14 -22.65 2.23
CA LEU A 161 4.12 -23.14 1.25
C LEU A 161 5.57 -22.80 1.63
N GLY A 162 5.79 -21.98 2.65
CA GLY A 162 7.11 -21.57 3.11
C GLY A 162 8.02 -22.75 3.43
N PRO A 163 7.63 -23.69 4.31
CA PRO A 163 8.44 -24.86 4.63
C PRO A 163 8.85 -25.69 3.41
N VAL A 164 7.97 -25.78 2.40
CA VAL A 164 8.25 -26.47 1.14
C VAL A 164 9.32 -25.72 0.34
N ALA A 165 9.23 -24.39 0.22
CA ALA A 165 10.23 -23.57 -0.45
C ALA A 165 11.60 -23.67 0.24
N PHE A 166 11.62 -23.71 1.58
CA PHE A 166 12.83 -23.94 2.37
C PHE A 166 13.43 -25.33 2.11
N ALA A 167 12.60 -26.37 2.08
CA ALA A 167 13.06 -27.73 1.79
C ALA A 167 13.71 -27.84 0.40
N PHE A 168 13.10 -27.24 -0.63
CA PHE A 168 13.68 -27.21 -1.97
C PHE A 168 15.00 -26.45 -2.02
N SER A 169 15.18 -25.40 -1.22
CA SER A 169 16.40 -24.58 -1.22
C SER A 169 17.65 -25.32 -0.75
N VAL A 170 17.49 -26.51 -0.12
CA VAL A 170 18.59 -27.36 0.31
C VAL A 170 19.34 -27.92 -0.89
N TRP A 171 18.65 -28.19 -2.01
CA TRP A 171 19.25 -28.87 -3.15
C TRP A 171 20.02 -27.90 -4.05
N ASP A 172 21.14 -28.39 -4.59
CA ASP A 172 21.96 -27.64 -5.52
C ASP A 172 21.13 -27.28 -6.77
N GLY A 173 21.19 -26.00 -7.17
CA GLY A 173 20.38 -25.42 -8.24
C GLY A 173 19.11 -24.71 -7.78
N PHE A 174 18.52 -25.07 -6.63
CA PHE A 174 17.31 -24.46 -6.07
C PHE A 174 17.57 -23.47 -4.93
N GLN A 175 18.82 -23.09 -4.70
CA GLN A 175 19.24 -22.24 -3.59
C GLN A 175 18.60 -20.85 -3.63
N SER A 176 18.27 -20.33 -4.82
CA SER A 176 17.61 -19.05 -5.01
C SER A 176 16.15 -19.03 -4.55
N THR A 177 15.51 -20.20 -4.40
CA THR A 177 14.10 -20.33 -4.00
C THR A 177 13.83 -19.69 -2.65
N LEU A 178 14.77 -19.82 -1.70
CA LEU A 178 14.69 -19.20 -0.40
C LEU A 178 14.62 -17.66 -0.50
N GLY A 179 15.57 -17.08 -1.23
CA GLY A 179 15.61 -15.63 -1.43
C GLY A 179 14.36 -15.11 -2.16
N GLN A 180 13.87 -15.84 -3.16
CA GLN A 180 12.66 -15.49 -3.88
C GLN A 180 11.41 -15.56 -2.97
N TRP A 181 11.32 -16.55 -2.09
CA TRP A 181 10.24 -16.66 -1.13
C TRP A 181 10.22 -15.45 -0.17
N PHE A 182 11.37 -15.09 0.44
CA PHE A 182 11.48 -13.92 1.29
C PHE A 182 11.08 -12.63 0.55
N THR A 183 11.59 -12.46 -0.66
CA THR A 183 11.27 -11.30 -1.50
C THR A 183 9.77 -11.18 -1.73
N ARG A 184 9.09 -12.28 -2.06
CA ARG A 184 7.64 -12.31 -2.28
C ARG A 184 6.86 -12.07 -0.99
N TYR A 185 7.25 -12.71 0.11
CA TYR A 185 6.59 -12.54 1.40
C TYR A 185 6.64 -11.08 1.87
N ILE A 186 7.82 -10.47 1.86
CA ILE A 186 8.02 -9.08 2.24
C ILE A 186 7.27 -8.14 1.28
N SER A 187 7.31 -8.38 -0.02
CA SER A 187 6.58 -7.58 -1.00
C SER A 187 5.07 -7.56 -0.73
N VAL A 188 4.48 -8.73 -0.50
CA VAL A 188 3.03 -8.83 -0.19
C VAL A 188 2.72 -8.21 1.19
N TYR A 189 3.62 -8.38 2.16
CA TYR A 189 3.45 -7.77 3.49
C TYR A 189 3.39 -6.25 3.41
N LEU A 190 4.21 -5.64 2.55
CA LEU A 190 4.28 -4.19 2.36
C LEU A 190 3.08 -3.59 1.58
N TRP A 191 2.16 -4.40 1.06
CA TRP A 191 0.97 -3.86 0.39
C TRP A 191 0.17 -2.96 1.33
N LEU A 192 -0.02 -3.36 2.59
CA LEU A 192 -0.76 -2.56 3.57
C LEU A 192 -0.07 -1.23 3.89
N PRO A 193 1.21 -1.17 4.27
CA PRO A 193 1.90 0.11 4.44
C PRO A 193 1.86 1.01 3.20
N VAL A 194 1.99 0.46 2.00
CA VAL A 194 1.93 1.24 0.75
C VAL A 194 0.52 1.78 0.51
N SER A 195 -0.52 0.98 0.76
CA SER A 195 -1.91 1.44 0.65
C SER A 195 -2.24 2.53 1.68
N ASP A 196 -1.78 2.38 2.93
CA ASP A 196 -1.96 3.39 3.97
C ASP A 196 -1.27 4.71 3.63
N LEU A 197 -0.03 4.66 3.14
CA LEU A 197 0.69 5.85 2.68
C LEU A 197 0.00 6.52 1.50
N PHE A 198 -0.50 5.74 0.55
CA PHE A 198 -1.23 6.26 -0.60
C PHE A 198 -2.52 6.97 -0.16
N SER A 199 -3.29 6.35 0.73
CA SER A 199 -4.51 6.94 1.32
C SER A 199 -4.19 8.20 2.14
N THR A 200 -3.09 8.19 2.91
CA THR A 200 -2.62 9.35 3.67
C THR A 200 -2.31 10.54 2.76
N LEU A 201 -1.64 10.30 1.62
CA LEU A 201 -1.36 11.34 0.63
C LEU A 201 -2.63 11.91 0.03
N LEU A 202 -3.60 11.06 -0.35
CA LEU A 202 -4.88 11.50 -0.88
C LEU A 202 -5.67 12.32 0.15
N ALA A 203 -5.76 11.83 1.40
CA ALA A 203 -6.42 12.56 2.48
C ALA A 203 -5.76 13.92 2.71
N LYS A 204 -4.42 13.99 2.69
CA LYS A 204 -3.69 15.26 2.83
C LYS A 204 -3.97 16.25 1.71
N LEU A 205 -4.02 15.78 0.46
CA LEU A 205 -4.39 16.61 -0.68
C LEU A 205 -5.82 17.15 -0.53
N GLN A 206 -6.76 16.29 -0.09
CA GLN A 206 -8.13 16.71 0.17
C GLN A 206 -8.23 17.75 1.30
N VAL A 207 -7.47 17.57 2.39
CA VAL A 207 -7.38 18.58 3.47
C VAL A 207 -6.89 19.92 2.94
N LEU A 208 -5.83 19.95 2.13
CA LEU A 208 -5.30 21.19 1.56
C LEU A 208 -6.31 21.87 0.65
N MET A 209 -7.10 21.12 -0.11
CA MET A 209 -8.18 21.64 -0.93
C MET A 209 -9.29 22.24 -0.08
N LEU A 210 -9.75 21.52 0.95
CA LEU A 210 -10.76 22.03 1.89
C LEU A 210 -10.30 23.30 2.60
N GLN A 211 -9.03 23.39 3.00
CA GLN A 211 -8.45 24.60 3.58
C GLN A 211 -8.47 25.77 2.60
N ASN A 212 -8.14 25.54 1.33
CA ASN A 212 -8.21 26.57 0.30
C ASN A 212 -9.65 27.04 0.07
N ASP A 213 -10.60 26.10 -0.02
CA ASP A 213 -12.02 26.42 -0.19
C ASP A 213 -12.55 27.25 0.99
N ILE A 214 -12.16 26.90 2.22
CA ILE A 214 -12.53 27.65 3.43
C ILE A 214 -11.97 29.07 3.38
N GLN A 215 -10.72 29.25 2.95
CA GLN A 215 -10.12 30.58 2.80
C GLN A 215 -10.84 31.42 1.73
N GLU A 216 -11.20 30.82 0.60
CA GLU A 216 -11.95 31.50 -0.47
C GLU A 216 -13.34 31.91 0.02
N LEU A 217 -14.06 31.05 0.74
CA LEU A 217 -15.36 31.36 1.33
C LEU A 217 -15.29 32.49 2.36
N GLN A 218 -14.22 32.53 3.15
CA GLN A 218 -14.03 33.62 4.13
C GLN A 218 -13.69 34.95 3.50
N ASN A 219 -12.95 34.96 2.38
CA ASN A 219 -12.51 36.16 1.69
C ASN A 219 -13.54 36.66 0.67
N ASN A 220 -14.34 35.77 0.05
CA ASN A 220 -15.29 36.03 -1.00
C ASN A 220 -16.61 35.30 -0.71
N PRO A 221 -17.57 35.94 -0.04
CA PRO A 221 -18.87 35.33 0.27
C PRO A 221 -19.70 34.94 -0.96
N ASP A 222 -19.41 35.53 -2.12
CA ASP A 222 -20.06 35.22 -3.42
C ASP A 222 -19.33 34.11 -4.20
N TYR A 223 -18.35 33.45 -3.59
CA TYR A 223 -17.61 32.39 -4.23
C TYR A 223 -18.52 31.21 -4.56
N SER A 224 -18.61 30.86 -5.83
CA SER A 224 -19.39 29.72 -6.31
C SER A 224 -18.59 28.43 -6.19
N ILE A 225 -19.04 27.52 -5.34
CA ILE A 225 -18.36 26.31 -4.86
C ILE A 225 -18.41 25.15 -5.87
N ASP A 226 -19.01 25.35 -7.02
CA ASP A 226 -19.28 24.30 -8.00
C ASP A 226 -18.01 23.55 -8.48
N ASN A 227 -16.88 24.26 -8.56
CA ASN A 227 -15.60 23.69 -8.99
C ASN A 227 -14.95 22.73 -7.97
N SER A 228 -15.15 22.93 -6.68
CA SER A 228 -14.49 22.16 -5.61
C SER A 228 -15.01 20.71 -5.55
N ASN A 229 -16.29 20.50 -5.79
CA ASN A 229 -16.88 19.17 -5.81
C ASN A 229 -16.37 18.32 -6.99
N SER A 230 -16.13 18.92 -8.14
CA SER A 230 -15.57 18.23 -9.31
C SER A 230 -14.14 17.75 -9.06
N VAL A 231 -13.34 18.55 -8.38
CA VAL A 231 -11.95 18.19 -8.04
C VAL A 231 -11.91 17.04 -7.02
N TYR A 232 -12.79 17.04 -6.03
CA TYR A 232 -12.93 15.92 -5.09
C TYR A 232 -13.23 14.59 -5.82
N ILE A 233 -14.14 14.59 -6.76
CA ILE A 233 -14.49 13.42 -7.58
C ILE A 233 -13.26 12.89 -8.33
N ILE A 234 -12.49 13.80 -8.95
CA ILE A 234 -11.26 13.43 -9.67
C ILE A 234 -10.26 12.76 -8.73
N PHE A 235 -10.03 13.29 -7.52
CA PHE A 235 -9.13 12.69 -6.54
C PHE A 235 -9.61 11.32 -6.06
N MET A 236 -10.92 11.12 -5.89
CA MET A 236 -11.47 9.81 -5.56
C MET A 236 -11.25 8.79 -6.68
N LEU A 237 -11.42 9.18 -7.94
CA LEU A 237 -11.11 8.32 -9.09
C LEU A 237 -9.62 7.97 -9.17
N ILE A 238 -8.74 8.95 -8.97
CA ILE A 238 -7.28 8.72 -8.88
C ILE A 238 -6.98 7.75 -7.74
N GLY A 239 -7.65 7.90 -6.60
CA GLY A 239 -7.54 7.01 -5.45
C GLY A 239 -7.89 5.57 -5.78
N ILE A 240 -9.03 5.35 -6.39
CA ILE A 240 -9.50 4.03 -6.81
C ILE A 240 -8.50 3.36 -7.76
N ILE A 241 -8.04 4.09 -8.79
CA ILE A 241 -7.05 3.57 -9.75
C ILE A 241 -5.71 3.31 -9.05
N GLY A 242 -5.30 4.20 -8.17
CA GLY A 242 -4.05 4.10 -7.42
C GLY A 242 -3.94 2.84 -6.55
N TYR A 243 -5.05 2.39 -5.95
CA TYR A 243 -5.06 1.15 -5.18
C TYR A 243 -4.62 -0.07 -6.00
N PHE A 244 -4.97 -0.14 -7.27
CA PHE A 244 -4.53 -1.24 -8.15
C PHE A 244 -3.04 -1.21 -8.46
N THR A 245 -2.35 -0.09 -8.22
CA THR A 245 -0.89 0.02 -8.38
C THR A 245 -0.10 -0.41 -7.14
N VAL A 246 -0.75 -0.52 -5.98
CA VAL A 246 -0.12 -0.88 -4.68
C VAL A 246 0.76 -2.13 -4.77
N PRO A 247 0.33 -3.26 -5.37
CA PRO A 247 1.17 -4.45 -5.48
C PRO A 247 2.46 -4.20 -6.27
N THR A 248 2.37 -3.40 -7.33
CA THR A 248 3.50 -3.06 -8.19
C THR A 248 4.51 -2.19 -7.44
N VAL A 249 4.05 -1.15 -6.75
CA VAL A 249 4.90 -0.24 -5.97
C VAL A 249 5.59 -0.99 -4.82
N ALA A 250 4.87 -1.83 -4.08
CA ALA A 250 5.44 -2.67 -3.05
C ALA A 250 6.53 -3.61 -3.60
N GLY A 251 6.32 -4.15 -4.80
CA GLY A 251 7.31 -4.95 -5.51
C GLY A 251 8.58 -4.16 -5.84
N TRP A 252 8.45 -2.92 -6.28
CA TRP A 252 9.60 -2.04 -6.57
C TRP A 252 10.42 -1.72 -5.33
N ILE A 253 9.78 -1.44 -4.19
CA ILE A 253 10.46 -1.16 -2.93
C ILE A 253 11.37 -2.33 -2.54
N VAL A 254 10.87 -3.55 -2.61
CA VAL A 254 11.64 -4.75 -2.25
C VAL A 254 12.77 -5.02 -3.25
N GLN A 255 12.53 -4.81 -4.55
CA GLN A 255 13.55 -4.98 -5.59
C GLN A 255 14.64 -3.91 -5.49
N ALA A 256 14.28 -2.64 -5.25
CA ALA A 256 15.21 -1.53 -5.05
C ALA A 256 16.05 -1.71 -3.78
N GLY A 257 15.49 -2.30 -2.71
CA GLY A 257 16.20 -2.63 -1.47
C GLY A 257 17.25 -3.73 -1.59
N GLY A 258 17.52 -4.23 -2.80
CA GLY A 258 18.64 -5.15 -3.07
C GLY A 258 18.33 -6.61 -2.81
N ALA A 259 17.08 -7.01 -2.60
CA ALA A 259 16.71 -8.43 -2.43
C ALA A 259 17.11 -9.27 -3.66
N GLY A 260 17.09 -8.69 -4.86
CA GLY A 260 17.64 -9.31 -6.07
C GLY A 260 19.17 -9.43 -6.05
N ASN A 261 19.87 -8.47 -5.42
CA ASN A 261 21.33 -8.47 -5.28
C ASN A 261 21.80 -9.33 -4.10
N PHE A 262 21.00 -9.45 -3.04
CA PHE A 262 21.29 -10.31 -1.87
C PHE A 262 21.37 -11.78 -2.28
N SER A 263 20.43 -12.27 -3.09
CA SER A 263 20.48 -13.62 -3.64
C SER A 263 21.68 -13.83 -4.57
N ARG A 264 22.05 -12.83 -5.40
CA ARG A 264 23.26 -12.88 -6.24
C ARG A 264 24.54 -12.82 -5.42
N ASN A 265 24.59 -12.03 -4.36
CA ASN A 265 25.78 -11.89 -3.51
C ASN A 265 25.98 -13.13 -2.65
N LEU A 266 24.94 -13.75 -2.11
CA LEU A 266 25.04 -15.05 -1.43
C LEU A 266 25.60 -16.13 -2.36
N ASN A 267 25.14 -16.18 -3.61
CA ASN A 267 25.60 -17.14 -4.59
C ASN A 267 27.04 -16.83 -5.06
N ARG A 268 27.42 -15.55 -5.20
CA ARG A 268 28.79 -15.13 -5.52
C ARG A 268 29.77 -15.37 -4.37
N THR A 269 29.34 -15.20 -3.12
CA THR A 269 30.20 -15.47 -1.95
C THR A 269 30.41 -16.96 -1.81
N ALA A 270 29.38 -17.78 -2.01
CA ALA A 270 29.50 -19.23 -2.00
C ALA A 270 30.43 -19.76 -3.10
N THR A 271 30.35 -19.21 -4.32
CA THR A 271 31.24 -19.59 -5.43
C THR A 271 32.66 -19.05 -5.28
N LYS A 272 32.87 -17.84 -4.73
CA LYS A 272 34.21 -17.30 -4.47
C LYS A 272 34.94 -18.06 -3.35
N THR A 273 34.23 -18.42 -2.29
CA THR A 273 34.82 -19.17 -1.17
C THR A 273 35.20 -20.61 -1.61
N GLY A 274 34.36 -21.24 -2.46
CA GLY A 274 34.67 -22.50 -3.10
C GLY A 274 35.88 -22.44 -4.05
N GLY A 275 35.98 -21.32 -4.82
CA GLY A 275 37.11 -21.10 -5.74
C GLY A 275 38.44 -20.78 -5.04
N LEU A 276 38.40 -20.06 -3.90
CA LEU A 276 39.61 -19.78 -3.11
C LEU A 276 40.14 -21.04 -2.39
N ALA A 277 39.24 -21.90 -1.92
CA ALA A 277 39.65 -23.18 -1.31
C ALA A 277 40.28 -24.14 -2.34
N ALA A 278 39.72 -24.20 -3.55
CA ALA A 278 40.28 -25.00 -4.66
C ALA A 278 41.61 -24.42 -5.17
N GLY A 279 41.77 -23.10 -5.22
CA GLY A 279 42.99 -22.40 -5.63
C GLY A 279 44.15 -22.57 -4.62
N ALA A 280 43.84 -22.50 -3.32
CA ALA A 280 44.84 -22.69 -2.26
C ALA A 280 45.33 -24.14 -2.19
N GLY A 281 44.45 -25.14 -2.37
CA GLY A 281 44.80 -26.53 -2.43
C GLY A 281 45.68 -26.87 -3.64
N GLY A 282 45.38 -26.30 -4.81
CA GLY A 282 46.16 -26.50 -6.03
C GLY A 282 47.55 -25.87 -5.98
N ALA A 283 47.73 -24.72 -5.33
CA ALA A 283 49.02 -24.06 -5.16
C ALA A 283 49.98 -24.80 -4.23
N VAL A 284 49.45 -25.47 -3.18
CA VAL A 284 50.25 -26.26 -2.27
C VAL A 284 50.72 -27.55 -2.92
N LEU A 285 49.88 -28.21 -3.70
CA LEU A 285 50.25 -29.46 -4.41
C LEU A 285 51.19 -29.21 -5.57
N GLY A 286 51.04 -28.08 -6.32
CA GLY A 286 51.95 -27.69 -7.39
C GLY A 286 53.39 -27.39 -6.92
N ASN A 287 53.53 -26.82 -5.71
CA ASN A 287 54.84 -26.48 -5.13
C ASN A 287 55.58 -27.70 -4.58
N ILE A 288 54.91 -28.76 -4.19
CA ILE A 288 55.50 -30.04 -3.75
C ILE A 288 55.97 -30.87 -4.95
N GLY A 289 55.21 -30.88 -6.06
CA GLY A 289 55.59 -31.58 -7.29
C GLY A 289 56.78 -30.93 -8.03
N GLY A 290 56.99 -29.63 -7.94
CA GLY A 290 58.11 -28.91 -8.50
C GLY A 290 59.45 -29.15 -7.79
N ARG A 291 59.42 -29.47 -6.50
CA ARG A 291 60.66 -29.79 -5.73
C ARG A 291 61.17 -31.20 -5.89
N LEU A 292 60.36 -32.14 -6.36
CA LEU A 292 60.75 -33.52 -6.60
C LEU A 292 61.28 -33.78 -8.00
N ARG A 293 61.25 -32.81 -8.91
CA ARG A 293 61.74 -32.95 -10.30
C ARG A 293 63.08 -32.24 -10.56
N GLY A 294 63.72 -31.69 -9.54
CA GLY A 294 65.00 -30.98 -9.60
C GLY A 294 66.07 -31.66 -8.77
N LYS A 295 66.31 -32.94 -9.01
CA LYS A 295 67.60 -33.64 -8.71
C LYS A 295 67.84 -34.69 -9.76
#